data_aeb11d3d5d6f089e74c9ca68905424a4
#
_entry.id   aeb11d3d5d6f089e74c9ca68905424a4
#
_cell.length_a   1.000
_cell.length_b   1.000
_cell.length_c   1.000
_cell.angle_alpha   90.00
_cell.angle_beta   90.00
_cell.angle_gamma   90.00
#
_symmetry.space_group_name_H-M   'P 1'
#
loop_
_entity.id
_entity.type
_entity.pdbx_description
1 polymer ?
#
loop_
_entity_poly.entity_id
_entity_poly.type
_entity_poly.pdbx_seq_one_letter_code
_entity_poly.pdbx_strand_id
1 'polypeptide(L)'
;CNIAANLASFQGLKICDGDGADPAEASELIAEAVAHVRGGNGPALVHLTVPRLQGHSFQDTQAYKSKEILDAEWARDPLPKLKAHVVPSLMSEKEWDAAQSKAEERVRRAAQIADQRPVSQAADVTRYVFSEEDALQDEGGLWNSGYAAPRVGDKPKPEGARINMITAIR
;
A
#
# COMPACT_ATOMS: atom_id res chain seq x y z
N CYS A 1 -5.81 -9.65 -17.39
CA CYS A 1 -7.09 -9.24 -16.83
C CYS A 1 -6.93 -7.81 -16.31
N ASN A 2 -7.75 -6.87 -16.78
CA ASN A 2 -7.73 -5.48 -16.29
C ASN A 2 -8.89 -5.31 -15.29
N ILE A 3 -8.56 -5.14 -14.02
CA ILE A 3 -9.54 -5.02 -12.92
C ILE A 3 -10.33 -3.72 -13.07
N ALA A 4 -9.71 -2.62 -13.49
CA ALA A 4 -10.38 -1.34 -13.69
C ALA A 4 -11.49 -1.46 -14.76
N ALA A 5 -11.17 -2.09 -15.89
CA ALA A 5 -12.16 -2.35 -16.94
C ALA A 5 -13.30 -3.28 -16.47
N ASN A 6 -12.97 -4.32 -15.69
CA ASN A 6 -14.00 -5.25 -15.17
C ASN A 6 -14.97 -4.56 -14.20
N LEU A 7 -14.51 -3.59 -13.45
CA LEU A 7 -15.31 -2.87 -12.46
C LEU A 7 -15.97 -1.59 -13.02
N ALA A 8 -15.74 -1.25 -14.28
CA ALA A 8 -16.29 -0.06 -14.91
C ALA A 8 -17.85 -0.02 -14.94
N SER A 9 -18.51 -1.18 -14.82
CA SER A 9 -19.97 -1.29 -14.79
C SER A 9 -20.59 -1.01 -13.42
N PHE A 10 -19.78 -0.94 -12.34
CA PHE A 10 -20.29 -0.68 -11.00
C PHE A 10 -20.69 0.79 -10.85
N GLN A 11 -21.97 1.04 -10.65
CA GLN A 11 -22.49 2.38 -10.44
C GLN A 11 -21.99 2.95 -9.10
N GLY A 12 -21.59 4.22 -9.13
CA GLY A 12 -21.12 4.92 -7.93
C GLY A 12 -19.67 4.59 -7.52
N LEU A 13 -18.95 3.77 -8.28
CA LEU A 13 -17.53 3.52 -8.10
C LEU A 13 -16.71 4.42 -9.05
N LYS A 14 -15.94 5.34 -8.49
CA LYS A 14 -14.95 6.11 -9.24
C LYS A 14 -13.75 5.21 -9.55
N ILE A 15 -13.32 5.16 -10.80
CA ILE A 15 -12.14 4.40 -11.21
C ILE A 15 -11.08 5.38 -11.72
N CYS A 16 -9.89 5.31 -11.11
CA CYS A 16 -8.67 6.00 -11.51
C CYS A 16 -7.68 4.93 -11.97
N ASP A 17 -7.39 4.86 -13.28
CA ASP A 17 -6.55 3.83 -13.90
C ASP A 17 -5.38 4.50 -14.65
N GLY A 18 -4.14 4.03 -14.42
CA GLY A 18 -2.97 4.63 -15.06
C GLY A 18 -1.63 3.95 -14.77
N ASP A 19 -0.55 4.64 -15.13
CA ASP A 19 0.83 4.16 -14.96
C ASP A 19 1.36 4.41 -13.55
N GLY A 20 1.48 3.35 -12.74
CA GLY A 20 2.11 3.41 -11.42
C GLY A 20 3.63 3.51 -11.45
N ALA A 21 4.27 3.36 -12.61
CA ALA A 21 5.69 3.59 -12.78
C ALA A 21 6.03 5.07 -13.07
N ASP A 22 5.01 5.92 -13.27
CA ASP A 22 5.16 7.36 -13.34
C ASP A 22 4.69 8.00 -12.02
N PRO A 23 5.61 8.53 -11.17
CA PRO A 23 5.26 9.07 -9.86
C PRO A 23 4.33 10.31 -9.94
N ALA A 24 4.42 11.11 -10.99
CA ALA A 24 3.56 12.27 -11.17
C ALA A 24 2.13 11.82 -11.48
N GLU A 25 1.94 10.97 -12.48
CA GLU A 25 0.63 10.40 -12.85
C GLU A 25 0.00 9.65 -11.67
N ALA A 26 0.78 8.78 -11.00
CA ALA A 26 0.30 8.04 -9.82
C ALA A 26 -0.18 8.99 -8.71
N SER A 27 0.56 10.06 -8.44
CA SER A 27 0.20 11.08 -7.45
C SER A 27 -1.10 11.80 -7.80
N GLU A 28 -1.29 12.18 -9.06
CA GLU A 28 -2.50 12.83 -9.54
C GLU A 28 -3.73 11.92 -9.41
N LEU A 29 -3.63 10.67 -9.85
CA LEU A 29 -4.71 9.68 -9.74
C LEU A 29 -5.10 9.38 -8.29
N ILE A 30 -4.12 9.28 -7.39
CA ILE A 30 -4.37 9.12 -5.96
C ILE A 30 -5.05 10.37 -5.38
N ALA A 31 -4.57 11.56 -5.73
CA ALA A 31 -5.16 12.82 -5.26
C ALA A 31 -6.62 12.96 -5.73
N GLU A 32 -6.92 12.61 -6.97
CA GLU A 32 -8.27 12.60 -7.54
C GLU A 32 -9.19 11.63 -6.76
N ALA A 33 -8.73 10.41 -6.53
CA ALA A 33 -9.49 9.41 -5.76
C ALA A 33 -9.75 9.89 -4.33
N VAL A 34 -8.75 10.45 -3.66
CA VAL A 34 -8.87 11.00 -2.29
C VAL A 34 -9.87 12.16 -2.25
N ALA A 35 -9.79 13.09 -3.21
CA ALA A 35 -10.72 14.21 -3.29
C ALA A 35 -12.17 13.73 -3.50
N HIS A 36 -12.37 12.73 -4.36
CA HIS A 36 -13.68 12.13 -4.61
C HIS A 36 -14.30 11.54 -3.33
N VAL A 37 -13.53 10.70 -2.63
CA VAL A 37 -14.01 10.04 -1.39
C VAL A 37 -14.25 11.05 -0.26
N ARG A 38 -13.33 12.01 -0.06
CA ARG A 38 -13.48 13.05 0.96
C ARG A 38 -14.62 14.01 0.65
N GLY A 39 -14.95 14.20 -0.62
CA GLY A 39 -16.11 14.96 -1.06
C GLY A 39 -17.46 14.26 -0.83
N GLY A 40 -17.46 13.03 -0.30
CA GLY A 40 -18.70 12.25 -0.07
C GLY A 40 -19.33 11.70 -1.34
N ASN A 41 -18.57 11.64 -2.45
CA ASN A 41 -19.10 11.23 -3.76
C ASN A 41 -19.10 9.70 -3.98
N GLY A 42 -18.80 8.91 -2.94
CA GLY A 42 -18.77 7.46 -2.98
C GLY A 42 -17.35 6.88 -2.96
N PRO A 43 -17.22 5.56 -3.10
CA PRO A 43 -15.92 4.87 -3.10
C PRO A 43 -15.13 5.14 -4.37
N ALA A 44 -13.81 4.98 -4.28
CA ALA A 44 -12.90 5.03 -5.42
C ALA A 44 -11.99 3.81 -5.47
N LEU A 45 -11.69 3.34 -6.68
CA LEU A 45 -10.67 2.35 -6.99
C LEU A 45 -9.50 3.07 -7.69
N VAL A 46 -8.30 2.91 -7.17
CA VAL A 46 -7.07 3.31 -7.86
C VAL A 46 -6.39 2.03 -8.35
N HIS A 47 -6.27 1.89 -9.67
CA HIS A 47 -5.59 0.78 -10.32
C HIS A 47 -4.36 1.32 -11.04
N LEU A 48 -3.18 0.94 -10.54
CA LEU A 48 -1.90 1.38 -11.08
C LEU A 48 -1.12 0.21 -11.64
N THR A 49 -0.75 0.28 -12.91
CA THR A 49 0.08 -0.74 -13.56
C THR A 49 1.55 -0.46 -13.27
N VAL A 50 2.23 -1.40 -12.63
CA VAL A 50 3.64 -1.29 -12.26
C VAL A 50 4.48 -2.42 -12.86
N PRO A 51 5.76 -2.20 -13.20
CA PRO A 51 6.67 -3.26 -13.59
C PRO A 51 7.07 -4.09 -12.37
N ARG A 52 7.37 -5.37 -12.60
CA ARG A 52 7.95 -6.22 -11.57
C ARG A 52 9.47 -6.32 -11.78
N LEU A 53 10.22 -5.42 -11.14
CA LEU A 53 11.68 -5.30 -11.30
C LEU A 53 12.46 -6.45 -10.65
N GLN A 54 11.94 -6.97 -9.52
CA GLN A 54 12.61 -8.01 -8.74
C GLN A 54 11.80 -9.30 -8.73
N GLY A 55 12.43 -10.43 -8.48
CA GLY A 55 11.77 -11.72 -8.28
C GLY A 55 10.85 -11.72 -7.05
N HIS A 56 10.07 -12.78 -6.89
CA HIS A 56 9.16 -12.94 -5.74
C HIS A 56 9.91 -13.06 -4.42
N SER A 57 11.05 -13.74 -4.46
CA SER A 57 11.89 -14.00 -3.29
C SER A 57 13.36 -13.91 -3.68
N PHE A 58 14.24 -14.01 -2.70
CA PHE A 58 15.69 -14.06 -2.93
C PHE A 58 16.12 -15.13 -3.94
N GLN A 59 15.40 -16.26 -4.00
CA GLN A 59 15.72 -17.38 -4.91
C GLN A 59 15.09 -17.24 -6.29
N ASP A 60 14.16 -16.32 -6.50
CA ASP A 60 13.48 -16.12 -7.78
C ASP A 60 14.36 -15.28 -8.72
N THR A 61 15.07 -15.96 -9.60
CA THR A 61 15.91 -15.33 -10.62
C THR A 61 15.16 -14.78 -11.81
N GLN A 62 13.82 -14.93 -11.85
CA GLN A 62 12.96 -14.58 -12.99
C GLN A 62 13.33 -15.30 -14.31
N ALA A 63 13.95 -16.48 -14.23
CA ALA A 63 14.37 -17.26 -15.42
C ALA A 63 13.20 -17.67 -16.35
N TYR A 64 11.95 -17.51 -15.88
CA TYR A 64 10.73 -17.70 -16.66
C TYR A 64 10.41 -16.53 -17.58
N LYS A 65 11.11 -15.39 -17.48
CA LYS A 65 10.96 -14.23 -18.37
C LYS A 65 12.08 -14.20 -19.40
N SER A 66 11.76 -13.77 -20.61
CA SER A 66 12.79 -13.49 -21.60
C SER A 66 13.57 -12.22 -21.26
N LYS A 67 14.77 -12.09 -21.83
CA LYS A 67 15.59 -10.88 -21.62
C LYS A 67 14.87 -9.60 -22.06
N GLU A 68 14.13 -9.66 -23.15
CA GLU A 68 13.37 -8.52 -23.70
C GLU A 68 12.30 -8.04 -22.72
N ILE A 69 11.63 -8.99 -22.03
CA ILE A 69 10.64 -8.65 -20.99
C ILE A 69 11.31 -7.98 -19.81
N LEU A 70 12.44 -8.53 -19.35
CA LEU A 70 13.17 -7.95 -18.22
C LEU A 70 13.70 -6.55 -18.56
N ASP A 71 14.28 -6.38 -19.75
CA ASP A 71 14.78 -5.08 -20.19
C ASP A 71 13.64 -4.03 -20.29
N ALA A 72 12.47 -4.43 -20.78
CA ALA A 72 11.30 -3.57 -20.88
C ALA A 72 10.74 -3.19 -19.50
N GLU A 73 10.74 -4.11 -18.53
CA GLU A 73 10.34 -3.82 -17.16
C GLU A 73 11.31 -2.88 -16.46
N TRP A 74 12.63 -3.11 -16.60
CA TRP A 74 13.65 -2.23 -16.04
C TRP A 74 13.67 -0.83 -16.67
N ALA A 75 13.34 -0.71 -17.94
CA ALA A 75 13.17 0.60 -18.58
C ALA A 75 12.03 1.42 -17.99
N ARG A 76 11.14 0.79 -17.24
CA ARG A 76 10.03 1.42 -16.52
C ARG A 76 10.30 1.59 -15.01
N ASP A 77 11.55 1.52 -14.56
CA ASP A 77 11.90 1.79 -13.15
C ASP A 77 11.42 3.19 -12.75
N PRO A 78 10.60 3.31 -11.69
CA PRO A 78 10.07 4.59 -11.24
C PRO A 78 11.12 5.53 -10.65
N LEU A 79 12.26 5.02 -10.14
CA LEU A 79 13.26 5.86 -9.47
C LEU A 79 13.93 6.88 -10.40
N PRO A 80 14.41 6.50 -11.62
CA PRO A 80 14.93 7.48 -12.58
C PRO A 80 13.90 8.52 -13.00
N LYS A 81 12.63 8.12 -13.17
CA LYS A 81 11.55 9.05 -13.50
C LYS A 81 11.30 10.04 -12.35
N LEU A 82 11.24 9.54 -11.10
CA LEU A 82 11.09 10.40 -9.93
C LEU A 82 12.24 11.39 -9.83
N LYS A 83 13.50 10.93 -10.00
CA LYS A 83 14.66 11.81 -10.00
C LYS A 83 14.52 12.92 -11.04
N ALA A 84 14.19 12.56 -12.28
CA ALA A 84 14.02 13.53 -13.36
C ALA A 84 12.88 14.55 -13.08
N HIS A 85 11.86 14.14 -12.34
CA HIS A 85 10.75 15.02 -11.96
C HIS A 85 11.13 16.01 -10.87
N VAL A 86 11.92 15.58 -9.86
CA VAL A 86 12.22 16.41 -8.69
C VAL A 86 13.54 17.18 -8.79
N VAL A 87 14.49 16.69 -9.60
CA VAL A 87 15.81 17.34 -9.77
C VAL A 87 15.87 18.03 -11.14
N PRO A 88 16.30 19.28 -11.21
CA PRO A 88 16.74 20.15 -10.11
C PRO A 88 15.62 21.02 -9.52
N SER A 89 14.39 20.88 -9.97
CA SER A 89 13.30 21.85 -9.71
C SER A 89 12.86 21.92 -8.24
N LEU A 90 12.81 20.77 -7.55
CA LEU A 90 12.36 20.64 -6.15
C LEU A 90 13.51 20.36 -5.19
N MET A 91 14.59 19.74 -5.67
CA MET A 91 15.80 19.47 -4.90
C MET A 91 17.02 19.40 -5.81
N SER A 92 18.20 19.62 -5.22
CA SER A 92 19.48 19.47 -5.91
C SER A 92 19.92 18.01 -6.01
N GLU A 93 20.85 17.69 -6.93
CA GLU A 93 21.52 16.38 -7.02
C GLU A 93 22.09 15.94 -5.65
N LYS A 94 22.74 16.85 -4.95
CA LYS A 94 23.33 16.56 -3.64
C LYS A 94 22.29 16.16 -2.60
N GLU A 95 21.13 16.80 -2.61
CA GLU A 95 20.02 16.45 -1.71
C GLU A 95 19.40 15.12 -2.09
N TRP A 96 19.29 14.81 -3.37
CA TRP A 96 18.86 13.51 -3.87
C TRP A 96 19.79 12.39 -3.38
N ASP A 97 21.09 12.53 -3.59
CA ASP A 97 22.10 11.54 -3.18
C ASP A 97 22.11 11.35 -1.65
N ALA A 98 21.95 12.44 -0.91
CA ALA A 98 21.81 12.38 0.55
C ALA A 98 20.54 11.64 0.99
N ALA A 99 19.40 11.83 0.29
CA ALA A 99 18.16 11.14 0.57
C ALA A 99 18.28 9.63 0.30
N GLN A 100 18.92 9.24 -0.80
CA GLN A 100 19.20 7.82 -1.10
C GLN A 100 20.07 7.19 -0.01
N SER A 101 21.20 7.81 0.32
CA SER A 101 22.11 7.31 1.36
C SER A 101 21.42 7.14 2.71
N LYS A 102 20.57 8.10 3.08
CA LYS A 102 19.77 8.02 4.30
C LYS A 102 18.73 6.89 4.26
N ALA A 103 18.13 6.65 3.12
CA ALA A 103 17.18 5.53 2.95
C ALA A 103 17.89 4.19 3.11
N GLU A 104 19.05 4.01 2.47
CA GLU A 104 19.87 2.80 2.58
C GLU A 104 20.33 2.55 4.02
N GLU A 105 20.79 3.59 4.71
CA GLU A 105 21.20 3.48 6.11
C GLU A 105 20.03 3.07 7.01
N ARG A 106 18.83 3.65 6.80
CA ARG A 106 17.64 3.28 7.56
C ARG A 106 17.26 1.80 7.36
N VAL A 107 17.30 1.31 6.12
CA VAL A 107 17.03 -0.11 5.82
C VAL A 107 18.05 -1.02 6.48
N ARG A 108 19.34 -0.70 6.35
CA ARG A 108 20.42 -1.46 6.99
C ARG A 108 20.26 -1.51 8.50
N ARG A 109 19.96 -0.37 9.12
CA ARG A 109 19.73 -0.29 10.58
C ARG A 109 18.50 -1.10 10.99
N ALA A 110 17.41 -1.03 10.24
CA ALA A 110 16.21 -1.80 10.51
C ALA A 110 16.48 -3.32 10.45
N ALA A 111 17.25 -3.77 9.45
CA ALA A 111 17.66 -5.17 9.33
C ALA A 111 18.49 -5.61 10.55
N GLN A 112 19.50 -4.81 10.95
CA GLN A 112 20.31 -5.11 12.14
C GLN A 112 19.48 -5.20 13.42
N ILE A 113 18.49 -4.29 13.59
CA ILE A 113 17.59 -4.34 14.75
C ILE A 113 16.73 -5.60 14.71
N ALA A 114 16.23 -5.98 13.53
CA ALA A 114 15.43 -7.19 13.36
C ALA A 114 16.23 -8.45 13.70
N ASP A 115 17.47 -8.54 13.21
CA ASP A 115 18.37 -9.67 13.49
C ASP A 115 18.73 -9.82 14.98
N GLN A 116 18.75 -8.71 15.71
CA GLN A 116 19.05 -8.70 17.16
C GLN A 116 17.83 -9.00 18.03
N ARG A 117 16.63 -9.06 17.45
CA ARG A 117 15.43 -9.39 18.24
C ARG A 117 15.47 -10.83 18.73
N PRO A 118 15.03 -11.08 19.96
CA PRO A 118 14.90 -12.45 20.45
C PRO A 118 13.92 -13.23 19.57
N VAL A 119 14.21 -14.52 19.40
CA VAL A 119 13.30 -15.43 18.69
C VAL A 119 11.99 -15.51 19.45
N SER A 120 10.87 -15.43 18.72
CA SER A 120 9.53 -15.55 19.30
C SER A 120 9.38 -16.87 20.07
N GLN A 121 8.75 -16.80 21.24
CA GLN A 121 8.47 -17.97 22.08
C GLN A 121 7.13 -18.59 21.69
N ALA A 122 6.94 -19.87 21.99
CA ALA A 122 5.66 -20.55 21.73
C ALA A 122 4.45 -19.85 22.38
N ALA A 123 4.66 -19.20 23.52
CA ALA A 123 3.63 -18.42 24.20
C ALA A 123 3.18 -17.16 23.44
N ASP A 124 3.99 -16.69 22.50
CA ASP A 124 3.68 -15.47 21.71
C ASP A 124 2.68 -15.76 20.59
N VAL A 125 2.40 -17.01 20.29
CA VAL A 125 1.50 -17.45 19.20
C VAL A 125 0.08 -16.90 19.32
N THR A 126 -0.37 -16.64 20.54
CA THR A 126 -1.71 -16.09 20.82
C THR A 126 -1.74 -14.56 20.94
N ARG A 127 -0.57 -13.90 20.92
CA ARG A 127 -0.47 -12.44 21.02
C ARG A 127 -0.72 -11.80 19.66
N TYR A 128 -1.36 -10.66 19.68
CA TYR A 128 -1.65 -9.85 18.48
C TYR A 128 -2.49 -10.56 17.40
N VAL A 129 -3.18 -11.65 17.74
CA VAL A 129 -4.15 -12.33 16.85
C VAL A 129 -5.36 -11.43 16.60
N PHE A 130 -5.73 -10.65 17.60
CA PHE A 130 -6.72 -9.58 17.52
C PHE A 130 -6.09 -8.27 17.97
N SER A 131 -6.72 -7.14 17.64
CA SER A 131 -6.29 -5.84 18.16
C SER A 131 -6.33 -5.84 19.69
N GLU A 132 -5.19 -5.65 20.30
CA GLU A 132 -5.06 -5.41 21.74
C GLU A 132 -5.19 -3.89 21.96
N GLU A 133 -5.96 -3.47 22.96
CA GLU A 133 -6.37 -2.06 23.13
C GLU A 133 -5.21 -1.06 23.15
N ASP A 134 -4.04 -1.47 23.60
CA ASP A 134 -2.86 -0.60 23.71
C ASP A 134 -1.98 -0.53 22.44
N ALA A 135 -2.17 -1.45 21.49
CA ALA A 135 -1.26 -1.59 20.35
C ALA A 135 -1.56 -0.62 19.19
N LEU A 136 -2.72 0.05 19.22
CA LEU A 136 -3.18 0.88 18.10
C LEU A 136 -2.93 2.39 18.30
N GLN A 137 -2.38 2.81 19.42
CA GLN A 137 -2.44 4.22 19.80
C GLN A 137 -1.34 5.10 19.21
N ASP A 138 -0.19 4.57 18.82
CA ASP A 138 0.96 5.44 18.51
C ASP A 138 1.59 5.30 17.13
N GLU A 139 1.24 4.29 16.34
CA GLU A 139 1.89 4.09 15.04
C GLU A 139 0.87 3.86 13.92
N GLY A 140 0.50 4.89 13.27
CA GLY A 140 -0.25 4.77 12.04
C GLY A 140 -1.32 5.81 11.85
N GLY A 141 -0.93 7.02 11.63
CA GLY A 141 -1.59 8.18 11.05
C GLY A 141 -3.08 8.19 10.67
N LEU A 142 -3.77 7.06 10.74
CA LEU A 142 -5.20 6.98 10.46
C LEU A 142 -6.05 7.59 11.61
N TRP A 143 -5.59 7.52 12.85
CA TRP A 143 -6.29 8.12 13.98
C TRP A 143 -6.18 9.64 14.01
N ASN A 144 -5.05 10.18 13.61
CA ASN A 144 -4.85 11.64 13.50
C ASN A 144 -5.57 12.25 12.30
N SER A 145 -6.13 11.44 11.40
CA SER A 145 -6.88 11.90 10.22
C SER A 145 -8.39 12.06 10.46
N GLY A 146 -8.88 11.99 11.70
CA GLY A 146 -10.27 12.24 12.05
C GLY A 146 -11.21 11.05 11.97
N TYR A 147 -10.69 9.83 11.86
CA TYR A 147 -11.51 8.64 12.03
C TYR A 147 -11.79 8.42 13.51
N ALA A 148 -13.00 8.70 13.94
CA ALA A 148 -13.45 8.35 15.29
C ALA A 148 -13.90 6.88 15.28
N ALA A 149 -13.21 6.03 16.05
CA ALA A 149 -13.73 4.69 16.29
C ALA A 149 -15.10 4.76 16.96
N PRO A 150 -16.05 3.90 16.59
CA PRO A 150 -17.31 3.81 17.30
C PRO A 150 -17.03 3.58 18.79
N ARG A 151 -17.68 4.35 19.66
CA ARG A 151 -17.57 4.13 21.11
C ARG A 151 -18.01 2.70 21.42
N VAL A 152 -17.39 2.07 22.41
CA VAL A 152 -17.64 0.67 22.79
C VAL A 152 -19.14 0.39 23.13
N GLY A 153 -19.97 1.38 23.27
CA GLY A 153 -21.41 1.26 23.44
C GLY A 153 -22.25 1.34 22.16
N ASP A 154 -21.65 1.78 21.05
CA ASP A 154 -22.37 2.12 19.79
C ASP A 154 -22.43 0.99 18.77
N LYS A 155 -22.15 -0.25 19.19
CA LYS A 155 -22.34 -1.41 18.28
C LYS A 155 -23.81 -1.52 17.95
N PRO A 156 -24.21 -1.42 16.67
CA PRO A 156 -25.58 -1.61 16.29
C PRO A 156 -26.05 -2.97 16.80
N LYS A 157 -27.16 -2.99 17.51
CA LYS A 157 -27.77 -4.25 17.94
C LYS A 157 -28.25 -4.97 16.66
N PRO A 158 -27.96 -6.26 16.50
CA PRO A 158 -28.51 -7.01 15.37
C PRO A 158 -30.03 -6.94 15.40
N GLU A 159 -30.64 -6.59 14.28
CA GLU A 159 -32.09 -6.48 14.13
C GLU A 159 -32.83 -7.83 14.24
N GLY A 160 -32.09 -8.93 14.29
CA GLY A 160 -32.62 -10.29 14.36
C GLY A 160 -31.75 -11.24 15.17
N ALA A 161 -32.16 -12.48 15.25
CA ALA A 161 -31.40 -13.54 15.89
C ALA A 161 -30.02 -13.70 15.20
N ARG A 162 -28.98 -13.85 16.02
CA ARG A 162 -27.64 -14.17 15.47
C ARG A 162 -27.67 -15.52 14.80
N ILE A 163 -27.34 -15.55 13.51
CA ILE A 163 -27.19 -16.77 12.74
C ILE A 163 -25.72 -16.91 12.31
N ASN A 164 -25.23 -18.12 12.17
CA ASN A 164 -23.91 -18.34 11.61
C ASN A 164 -23.94 -18.15 10.08
N MET A 165 -22.77 -17.97 9.48
CA MET A 165 -22.64 -17.72 8.04
C MET A 165 -23.24 -18.86 7.19
N ILE A 166 -23.15 -20.11 7.63
CA ILE A 166 -23.71 -21.28 6.92
C ILE A 166 -25.23 -21.20 6.90
N THR A 167 -25.86 -20.78 7.98
CA THR A 167 -27.31 -20.60 8.07
C THR A 167 -27.80 -19.40 7.26
N ALA A 168 -26.98 -18.37 7.11
CA ALA A 168 -27.30 -17.18 6.31
C ALA A 168 -27.25 -17.42 4.79
N ILE A 169 -26.52 -18.44 4.34
CA ILE A 169 -26.35 -18.78 2.91
C ILE A 169 -27.39 -19.80 2.42
N ARG A 170 -28.17 -20.44 3.28
CA ARG A 170 -29.29 -21.31 2.92
C ARG A 170 -30.58 -20.52 2.71
#